data_bf52809a4f963bf6b6753fd37c32603d
#
_entry.id   bf52809a4f963bf6b6753fd37c32603d
#
_cell.length_a   1.000
_cell.length_b   1.000
_cell.length_c   1.000
_cell.angle_alpha   90.00
_cell.angle_beta   90.00
_cell.angle_gamma   90.00
#
_symmetry.space_group_name_H-M   'P 1'
#
loop_
_entity.id
_entity.type
_entity.pdbx_description
1 polymer ?
#
loop_
_entity_poly.entity_id
_entity_poly.type
_entity_poly.pdbx_seq_one_letter_code
_entity_poly.pdbx_strand_id
1 'polypeptide(L)'
;MIKAENLTKRFYDTVAVDHIYAEIHNGSVFGLIGTNGAGKSTFLRMAAGILKPDEGSVTVDDETVFENTKVKARCFYIPDEPYFLSNGTAEDMKVFYQGIYPKFDAARFDKLLKNFELESRRKVQTFSKGMKKQLAVLLGICAGTDYLFCDETFDGLDPVMRQTVKSLFANDIEERNLTPVIASHNLRELEDICDHVGLLHKGGMLLSKDLDDMKLNIHKIQCVLPAGVGSSDLQGIDIIKTEQRGSLLTLTVRGKREEIQTILQAYHPVFFEMIPLSLEEIFISETEVAGYDIKKLIF
;
A
#
# COMPACT_ATOMS: atom_id res chain seq x y z
N MET A 1 1.72 -15.42 -7.48
CA MET A 1 2.09 -15.01 -6.11
C MET A 1 3.53 -14.53 -6.09
N ILE A 2 3.82 -13.42 -5.41
CA ILE A 2 5.20 -12.94 -5.19
C ILE A 2 5.64 -13.39 -3.80
N LYS A 3 6.83 -13.98 -3.69
CA LYS A 3 7.46 -14.33 -2.42
C LYS A 3 8.83 -13.68 -2.30
N ALA A 4 9.06 -13.00 -1.20
CA ALA A 4 10.37 -12.53 -0.79
C ALA A 4 10.82 -13.32 0.43
N GLU A 5 11.99 -13.93 0.36
CA GLU A 5 12.56 -14.78 1.41
C GLU A 5 13.93 -14.29 1.82
N ASN A 6 14.04 -13.88 3.09
CA ASN A 6 15.29 -13.38 3.69
C ASN A 6 15.95 -12.26 2.86
N LEU A 7 15.13 -11.36 2.31
CA LEU A 7 15.54 -10.39 1.32
C LEU A 7 16.37 -9.27 1.94
N THR A 8 17.61 -9.12 1.50
CA THR A 8 18.51 -8.08 2.01
C THR A 8 19.15 -7.30 0.86
N LYS A 9 19.27 -5.98 1.04
CA LYS A 9 19.98 -5.08 0.12
C LYS A 9 20.77 -4.02 0.87
N ARG A 10 22.03 -3.91 0.52
CA ARG A 10 22.96 -2.92 1.06
C ARG A 10 23.43 -1.98 -0.04
N PHE A 11 23.58 -0.73 0.32
CA PHE A 11 24.24 0.28 -0.50
C PHE A 11 25.35 0.91 0.34
N TYR A 12 26.59 0.57 0.04
CA TYR A 12 27.74 0.94 0.87
C TYR A 12 27.50 0.53 2.34
N ASP A 13 27.52 1.48 3.26
CA ASP A 13 27.32 1.25 4.70
C ASP A 13 25.83 1.24 5.12
N THR A 14 24.91 1.46 4.17
CA THR A 14 23.46 1.54 4.47
C THR A 14 22.78 0.22 4.11
N VAL A 15 22.10 -0.39 5.09
CA VAL A 15 21.18 -1.52 4.86
C VAL A 15 19.82 -0.94 4.49
N ALA A 16 19.49 -0.97 3.20
CA ALA A 16 18.23 -0.40 2.69
C ALA A 16 17.04 -1.35 2.84
N VAL A 17 17.29 -2.65 2.78
CA VAL A 17 16.33 -3.73 3.05
C VAL A 17 17.06 -4.78 3.88
N ASP A 18 16.45 -5.21 4.98
CA ASP A 18 17.07 -6.05 6.01
C ASP A 18 16.21 -7.26 6.35
N HIS A 19 16.61 -8.43 5.84
CA HIS A 19 16.01 -9.75 6.11
C HIS A 19 14.47 -9.79 5.96
N ILE A 20 13.92 -9.17 4.89
CA ILE A 20 12.47 -9.13 4.68
C ILE A 20 11.93 -10.48 4.22
N TYR A 21 10.82 -10.88 4.84
CA TYR A 21 9.92 -11.94 4.39
C TYR A 21 8.58 -11.31 4.04
N ALA A 22 8.07 -11.57 2.83
CA ALA A 22 6.77 -11.09 2.39
C ALA A 22 6.15 -12.05 1.38
N GLU A 23 4.83 -12.23 1.48
CA GLU A 23 4.03 -12.94 0.50
C GLU A 23 2.94 -12.00 -0.03
N ILE A 24 2.80 -11.92 -1.36
CA ILE A 24 1.80 -11.08 -2.03
C ILE A 24 0.97 -12.01 -2.91
N HIS A 25 -0.31 -12.11 -2.58
CA HIS A 25 -1.23 -12.99 -3.29
C HIS A 25 -1.67 -12.41 -4.64
N ASN A 26 -1.95 -13.30 -5.60
CA ASN A 26 -2.41 -12.88 -6.92
C ASN A 26 -3.84 -12.31 -6.81
N GLY A 27 -4.12 -11.28 -7.62
CA GLY A 27 -5.46 -10.67 -7.67
C GLY A 27 -5.85 -9.89 -6.42
N SER A 28 -4.87 -9.51 -5.59
CA SER A 28 -5.07 -8.64 -4.43
C SER A 28 -4.16 -7.42 -4.52
N VAL A 29 -4.55 -6.33 -3.87
CA VAL A 29 -3.74 -5.12 -3.77
C VAL A 29 -2.88 -5.17 -2.50
N PHE A 30 -1.57 -5.13 -2.68
CA PHE A 30 -0.63 -5.04 -1.56
C PHE A 30 -0.13 -3.62 -1.37
N GLY A 31 -0.40 -3.02 -0.22
CA GLY A 31 0.09 -1.71 0.19
C GLY A 31 1.40 -1.81 0.98
N LEU A 32 2.46 -1.20 0.48
CA LEU A 32 3.75 -1.10 1.19
C LEU A 32 3.90 0.28 1.80
N ILE A 33 3.82 0.36 3.12
CA ILE A 33 3.81 1.60 3.88
C ILE A 33 5.15 1.82 4.55
N GLY A 34 5.56 3.06 4.68
CA GLY A 34 6.76 3.44 5.43
C GLY A 34 7.19 4.87 5.13
N THR A 35 7.98 5.44 6.03
CA THR A 35 8.55 6.78 5.85
C THR A 35 9.51 6.83 4.65
N ASN A 36 9.87 8.04 4.23
CA ASN A 36 10.93 8.21 3.24
C ASN A 36 12.24 7.60 3.76
N GLY A 37 12.92 6.83 2.89
CA GLY A 37 14.12 6.09 3.29
C GLY A 37 13.88 4.75 4.01
N ALA A 38 12.62 4.33 4.23
CA ALA A 38 12.32 3.05 4.88
C ALA A 38 12.69 1.80 4.05
N GLY A 39 13.01 1.94 2.75
CA GLY A 39 13.38 0.83 1.88
C GLY A 39 12.31 0.43 0.84
N LYS A 40 11.16 1.13 0.79
CA LYS A 40 10.01 0.80 -0.09
C LYS A 40 10.41 0.65 -1.56
N SER A 41 11.01 1.70 -2.15
CA SER A 41 11.45 1.68 -3.56
C SER A 41 12.49 0.61 -3.83
N THR A 42 13.37 0.33 -2.86
CA THR A 42 14.38 -0.72 -2.96
C THR A 42 13.72 -2.08 -3.01
N PHE A 43 12.75 -2.34 -2.12
CA PHE A 43 11.96 -3.57 -2.11
C PHE A 43 11.22 -3.75 -3.44
N LEU A 44 10.47 -2.73 -3.91
CA LEU A 44 9.73 -2.80 -5.18
C LEU A 44 10.65 -3.09 -6.38
N ARG A 45 11.83 -2.46 -6.43
CA ARG A 45 12.80 -2.69 -7.52
C ARG A 45 13.36 -4.10 -7.49
N MET A 46 13.57 -4.69 -6.31
CA MET A 46 13.96 -6.10 -6.21
C MET A 46 12.81 -7.02 -6.61
N ALA A 47 11.58 -6.73 -6.17
CA ALA A 47 10.39 -7.51 -6.53
C ALA A 47 10.08 -7.45 -8.03
N ALA A 48 10.34 -6.33 -8.69
CA ALA A 48 10.24 -6.18 -10.15
C ALA A 48 11.47 -6.74 -10.93
N GLY A 49 12.48 -7.28 -10.23
CA GLY A 49 13.70 -7.81 -10.85
C GLY A 49 14.62 -6.76 -11.46
N ILE A 50 14.45 -5.48 -11.09
CA ILE A 50 15.31 -4.37 -11.55
C ILE A 50 16.63 -4.36 -10.76
N LEU A 51 16.54 -4.67 -9.47
CA LEU A 51 17.67 -4.64 -8.55
C LEU A 51 17.95 -6.05 -8.02
N LYS A 52 19.23 -6.46 -8.06
CA LYS A 52 19.66 -7.74 -7.49
C LYS A 52 19.72 -7.64 -5.97
N PRO A 53 19.11 -8.57 -5.21
CA PRO A 53 19.33 -8.68 -3.79
C PRO A 53 20.78 -9.10 -3.50
N ASP A 54 21.30 -8.72 -2.33
CA ASP A 54 22.61 -9.17 -1.86
C ASP A 54 22.49 -10.50 -1.12
N GLU A 55 21.37 -10.70 -0.40
CA GLU A 55 21.02 -11.97 0.25
C GLU A 55 19.53 -12.26 0.04
N GLY A 56 19.18 -13.55 0.10
CA GLY A 56 17.80 -14.00 -0.10
C GLY A 56 17.37 -14.02 -1.57
N SER A 57 16.07 -14.15 -1.78
CA SER A 57 15.51 -14.25 -3.12
C SER A 57 14.12 -13.63 -3.22
N VAL A 58 13.74 -13.26 -4.46
CA VAL A 58 12.36 -12.95 -4.82
C VAL A 58 11.95 -13.87 -5.95
N THR A 59 10.79 -14.50 -5.78
CA THR A 59 10.15 -15.31 -6.82
C THR A 59 8.77 -14.77 -7.16
N VAL A 60 8.37 -14.99 -8.41
CA VAL A 60 7.02 -14.76 -8.92
C VAL A 60 6.53 -16.08 -9.48
N ASP A 61 5.46 -16.61 -8.88
CA ASP A 61 4.94 -17.96 -9.20
C ASP A 61 6.04 -19.01 -9.21
N ASP A 62 6.86 -19.03 -8.15
CA ASP A 62 7.99 -19.93 -7.90
C ASP A 62 9.19 -19.77 -8.87
N GLU A 63 9.15 -18.81 -9.79
CA GLU A 63 10.28 -18.49 -10.68
C GLU A 63 11.05 -17.27 -10.16
N THR A 64 12.39 -17.36 -10.09
CA THR A 64 13.24 -16.22 -9.72
C THR A 64 13.06 -15.05 -10.68
N VAL A 65 12.93 -13.84 -10.14
CA VAL A 65 12.62 -12.63 -10.93
C VAL A 65 13.87 -12.01 -11.56
N PHE A 66 14.99 -11.96 -10.82
CA PHE A 66 16.21 -11.30 -11.30
C PHE A 66 16.79 -12.02 -12.52
N GLU A 67 17.09 -11.26 -13.58
CA GLU A 67 17.59 -11.76 -14.88
C GLU A 67 16.67 -12.77 -15.60
N ASN A 68 15.43 -12.90 -15.20
CA ASN A 68 14.44 -13.74 -15.85
C ASN A 68 13.51 -12.91 -16.75
N THR A 69 13.78 -12.88 -18.04
CA THR A 69 13.00 -12.07 -19.01
C THR A 69 11.54 -12.51 -19.12
N LYS A 70 11.26 -13.82 -18.92
CA LYS A 70 9.88 -14.34 -18.95
C LYS A 70 9.04 -13.77 -17.80
N VAL A 71 9.61 -13.77 -16.58
CA VAL A 71 8.94 -13.20 -15.41
C VAL A 71 8.84 -11.69 -15.53
N LYS A 72 9.90 -11.00 -15.98
CA LYS A 72 9.90 -9.55 -16.17
C LYS A 72 8.86 -9.08 -17.20
N ALA A 73 8.58 -9.85 -18.23
CA ALA A 73 7.52 -9.56 -19.20
C ALA A 73 6.10 -9.56 -18.58
N ARG A 74 5.95 -10.14 -17.37
CA ARG A 74 4.72 -10.18 -16.59
C ARG A 74 4.65 -9.08 -15.53
N CYS A 75 5.70 -8.26 -15.41
CA CYS A 75 5.85 -7.21 -14.41
C CYS A 75 5.97 -5.85 -15.09
N PHE A 76 5.27 -4.85 -14.57
CA PHE A 76 5.46 -3.45 -14.93
C PHE A 76 5.81 -2.65 -13.68
N TYR A 77 6.80 -1.76 -13.78
CA TYR A 77 7.22 -0.90 -12.67
C TYR A 77 7.01 0.57 -13.02
N ILE A 78 6.24 1.26 -12.20
CA ILE A 78 6.02 2.71 -12.27
C ILE A 78 6.86 3.35 -11.17
N PRO A 79 7.98 4.03 -11.49
CA PRO A 79 8.78 4.72 -10.49
C PRO A 79 8.10 6.01 -10.03
N ASP A 80 8.53 6.56 -8.89
CA ASP A 80 8.08 7.87 -8.40
C ASP A 80 8.32 8.99 -9.43
N GLU A 81 9.49 8.98 -10.08
CA GLU A 81 9.79 9.84 -11.22
C GLU A 81 9.83 9.01 -12.52
N PRO A 82 8.72 8.98 -13.30
CA PRO A 82 8.69 8.21 -14.53
C PRO A 82 9.64 8.78 -15.59
N TYR A 83 10.39 7.89 -16.22
CA TYR A 83 11.23 8.22 -17.36
C TYR A 83 10.42 8.15 -18.66
N PHE A 84 10.60 9.15 -19.52
CA PHE A 84 10.02 9.20 -20.85
C PHE A 84 11.10 9.51 -21.90
N LEU A 85 10.86 9.05 -23.12
CA LEU A 85 11.77 9.31 -24.23
C LEU A 85 12.00 10.82 -24.39
N SER A 86 13.25 11.21 -24.63
CA SER A 86 13.62 12.61 -24.86
C SER A 86 12.85 13.16 -26.07
N ASN A 87 12.18 14.30 -25.91
CA ASN A 87 11.26 14.88 -26.89
C ASN A 87 10.09 14.00 -27.33
N GLY A 88 9.85 12.86 -26.65
CA GLY A 88 8.78 11.94 -26.96
C GLY A 88 7.39 12.48 -26.61
N THR A 89 6.40 11.98 -27.32
CA THR A 89 4.97 12.22 -27.10
C THR A 89 4.34 11.01 -26.40
N ALA A 90 3.07 11.10 -25.97
CA ALA A 90 2.36 9.94 -25.45
C ALA A 90 2.21 8.82 -26.50
N GLU A 91 2.08 9.20 -27.77
CA GLU A 91 2.04 8.26 -28.89
C GLU A 91 3.38 7.51 -29.05
N ASP A 92 4.52 8.22 -28.95
CA ASP A 92 5.83 7.58 -29.02
C ASP A 92 6.04 6.61 -27.88
N MET A 93 5.55 6.94 -26.67
CA MET A 93 5.61 6.06 -25.51
C MET A 93 4.73 4.81 -25.72
N LYS A 94 3.54 4.95 -26.31
CA LYS A 94 2.67 3.82 -26.69
C LYS A 94 3.43 2.85 -27.60
N VAL A 95 4.01 3.37 -28.70
CA VAL A 95 4.76 2.55 -29.66
C VAL A 95 5.95 1.86 -29.00
N PHE A 96 6.68 2.57 -28.13
CA PHE A 96 7.81 2.01 -27.39
C PHE A 96 7.38 0.83 -26.51
N TYR A 97 6.30 0.97 -25.73
CA TYR A 97 5.84 -0.09 -24.82
C TYR A 97 5.17 -1.24 -25.56
N GLN A 98 4.51 -1.02 -26.72
CA GLN A 98 4.04 -2.09 -27.59
C GLN A 98 5.19 -3.00 -28.09
N GLY A 99 6.38 -2.42 -28.32
CA GLY A 99 7.57 -3.20 -28.68
C GLY A 99 8.14 -4.04 -27.54
N ILE A 100 7.85 -3.68 -26.29
CA ILE A 100 8.38 -4.37 -25.09
C ILE A 100 7.37 -5.39 -24.55
N TYR A 101 6.09 -5.00 -24.47
CA TYR A 101 5.02 -5.81 -23.86
C TYR A 101 4.11 -6.39 -24.93
N PRO A 102 4.19 -7.70 -25.23
CA PRO A 102 3.40 -8.32 -26.30
C PRO A 102 1.89 -8.24 -26.10
N LYS A 103 1.43 -8.08 -24.85
CA LYS A 103 0.00 -7.96 -24.50
C LYS A 103 -0.47 -6.51 -24.39
N PHE A 104 0.32 -5.53 -24.84
CA PHE A 104 -0.05 -4.11 -24.71
C PHE A 104 -1.33 -3.79 -25.48
N ASP A 105 -2.34 -3.29 -24.78
CA ASP A 105 -3.63 -2.90 -25.36
C ASP A 105 -3.60 -1.44 -25.82
N ALA A 106 -3.26 -1.24 -27.10
CA ALA A 106 -3.18 0.08 -27.70
C ALA A 106 -4.56 0.75 -27.84
N ALA A 107 -5.61 -0.02 -28.12
CA ALA A 107 -6.96 0.53 -28.29
C ALA A 107 -7.49 1.07 -26.94
N ARG A 108 -7.25 0.31 -25.88
CA ARG A 108 -7.56 0.73 -24.50
C ARG A 108 -6.74 1.97 -24.12
N PHE A 109 -5.44 2.00 -24.44
CA PHE A 109 -4.58 3.14 -24.17
C PHE A 109 -5.11 4.43 -24.83
N ASP A 110 -5.46 4.39 -26.12
CA ASP A 110 -5.99 5.54 -26.84
C ASP A 110 -7.32 6.04 -26.23
N LYS A 111 -8.19 5.12 -25.81
CA LYS A 111 -9.44 5.44 -25.13
C LYS A 111 -9.18 6.12 -23.78
N LEU A 112 -8.31 5.54 -22.97
CA LEU A 112 -7.97 6.09 -21.64
C LEU A 112 -7.26 7.43 -21.77
N LEU A 113 -6.33 7.58 -22.72
CA LEU A 113 -5.62 8.84 -22.95
C LEU A 113 -6.60 9.98 -23.23
N LYS A 114 -7.64 9.71 -24.06
CA LYS A 114 -8.71 10.67 -24.33
C LYS A 114 -9.55 10.99 -23.08
N ASN A 115 -9.89 9.97 -22.29
CA ASN A 115 -10.69 10.14 -21.07
C ASN A 115 -9.95 10.95 -20.00
N PHE A 116 -8.62 10.85 -19.97
CA PHE A 116 -7.73 11.63 -19.08
C PHE A 116 -7.35 12.99 -19.66
N GLU A 117 -7.93 13.37 -20.81
CA GLU A 117 -7.67 14.62 -21.50
C GLU A 117 -6.18 14.88 -21.79
N LEU A 118 -5.42 13.81 -22.00
CA LEU A 118 -4.00 13.88 -22.37
C LEU A 118 -3.86 13.90 -23.88
N GLU A 119 -3.22 14.95 -24.39
CA GLU A 119 -2.99 15.11 -25.83
C GLU A 119 -1.91 14.14 -26.33
N SER A 120 -2.27 13.19 -27.22
CA SER A 120 -1.39 12.11 -27.71
C SER A 120 -0.09 12.62 -28.37
N ARG A 121 -0.16 13.74 -29.11
CA ARG A 121 0.97 14.33 -29.87
C ARG A 121 1.72 15.43 -29.14
N ARG A 122 1.27 15.82 -27.96
CA ARG A 122 1.97 16.80 -27.13
C ARG A 122 3.22 16.18 -26.51
N LYS A 123 4.33 16.91 -26.48
CA LYS A 123 5.58 16.45 -25.87
C LYS A 123 5.40 16.22 -24.36
N VAL A 124 5.75 15.03 -23.87
CA VAL A 124 5.62 14.65 -22.45
C VAL A 124 6.44 15.56 -21.53
N GLN A 125 7.53 16.14 -22.02
CA GLN A 125 8.32 17.12 -21.26
C GLN A 125 7.51 18.35 -20.83
N THR A 126 6.46 18.72 -21.58
CA THR A 126 5.58 19.87 -21.27
C THR A 126 4.41 19.50 -20.36
N PHE A 127 4.28 18.23 -19.98
CA PHE A 127 3.27 17.77 -19.04
C PHE A 127 3.61 18.21 -17.61
N SER A 128 2.59 18.51 -16.81
CA SER A 128 2.77 18.68 -15.37
C SER A 128 3.23 17.36 -14.70
N LYS A 129 3.69 17.43 -13.44
CA LYS A 129 4.06 16.23 -12.68
C LYS A 129 2.88 15.24 -12.62
N GLY A 130 1.66 15.73 -12.35
CA GLY A 130 0.45 14.91 -12.31
C GLY A 130 0.14 14.27 -13.67
N MET A 131 0.17 15.01 -14.76
CA MET A 131 -0.04 14.47 -16.12
C MET A 131 0.99 13.40 -16.48
N LYS A 132 2.25 13.56 -16.07
CA LYS A 132 3.29 12.53 -16.28
C LYS A 132 2.98 11.25 -15.50
N LYS A 133 2.53 11.37 -14.24
CA LYS A 133 2.11 10.21 -13.44
C LYS A 133 0.87 9.53 -14.04
N GLN A 134 -0.12 10.30 -14.47
CA GLN A 134 -1.27 9.76 -15.20
C GLN A 134 -0.83 8.95 -16.42
N LEU A 135 0.01 9.51 -17.28
CA LEU A 135 0.54 8.81 -18.45
C LEU A 135 1.26 7.50 -18.08
N ALA A 136 2.10 7.52 -17.03
CA ALA A 136 2.81 6.33 -16.56
C ALA A 136 1.85 5.24 -16.08
N VAL A 137 0.78 5.62 -15.36
CA VAL A 137 -0.27 4.69 -14.94
C VAL A 137 -0.98 4.07 -16.14
N LEU A 138 -1.38 4.89 -17.13
CA LEU A 138 -2.05 4.38 -18.33
C LEU A 138 -1.17 3.40 -19.11
N LEU A 139 0.12 3.69 -19.23
CA LEU A 139 1.07 2.77 -19.87
C LEU A 139 1.19 1.46 -19.09
N GLY A 140 1.27 1.52 -17.75
CA GLY A 140 1.35 0.33 -16.90
C GLY A 140 0.11 -0.55 -16.96
N ILE A 141 -1.08 0.05 -16.88
CA ILE A 141 -2.36 -0.67 -17.00
C ILE A 141 -2.50 -1.34 -18.37
N CYS A 142 -2.15 -0.59 -19.44
CA CYS A 142 -2.27 -1.09 -20.80
C CYS A 142 -1.15 -2.07 -21.22
N ALA A 143 -0.08 -2.18 -20.44
CA ALA A 143 0.99 -3.15 -20.71
C ALA A 143 0.52 -4.61 -20.66
N GLY A 144 -0.64 -4.90 -20.05
CA GLY A 144 -1.22 -6.23 -20.01
C GLY A 144 -0.42 -7.21 -19.14
N THR A 145 0.33 -6.69 -18.15
CA THR A 145 1.13 -7.48 -17.21
C THR A 145 0.29 -8.00 -16.06
N ASP A 146 0.73 -9.07 -15.41
CA ASP A 146 0.03 -9.69 -14.29
C ASP A 146 0.33 -8.95 -12.96
N TYR A 147 1.49 -8.29 -12.86
CA TYR A 147 1.97 -7.57 -11.69
C TYR A 147 2.29 -6.12 -12.04
N LEU A 148 1.79 -5.19 -11.23
CA LEU A 148 2.01 -3.75 -11.40
C LEU A 148 2.61 -3.17 -10.12
N PHE A 149 3.88 -2.82 -10.17
CA PHE A 149 4.59 -2.18 -9.06
C PHE A 149 4.48 -0.67 -9.17
N CYS A 150 3.94 -0.01 -8.16
CA CYS A 150 3.63 1.42 -8.11
C CYS A 150 4.43 2.09 -6.99
N ASP A 151 5.46 2.86 -7.34
CA ASP A 151 6.29 3.58 -6.37
C ASP A 151 5.79 5.03 -6.26
N GLU A 152 5.18 5.38 -5.12
CA GLU A 152 4.59 6.71 -4.82
C GLU A 152 3.69 7.23 -5.96
N THR A 153 2.94 6.33 -6.59
CA THR A 153 2.21 6.62 -7.85
C THR A 153 1.04 7.57 -7.63
N PHE A 154 0.41 7.56 -6.46
CA PHE A 154 -0.70 8.44 -6.14
C PHE A 154 -0.27 9.85 -5.72
N ASP A 155 1.00 10.04 -5.34
CA ASP A 155 1.53 11.35 -4.99
C ASP A 155 1.45 12.32 -6.18
N GLY A 156 0.88 13.52 -5.94
CA GLY A 156 0.70 14.55 -6.97
C GLY A 156 -0.47 14.33 -7.92
N LEU A 157 -1.29 13.29 -7.73
CA LEU A 157 -2.60 13.16 -8.37
C LEU A 157 -3.66 13.92 -7.56
N ASP A 158 -4.55 14.65 -8.25
CA ASP A 158 -5.72 15.21 -7.60
C ASP A 158 -6.70 14.12 -7.13
N PRO A 159 -7.63 14.42 -6.21
CA PRO A 159 -8.54 13.42 -5.64
C PRO A 159 -9.38 12.67 -6.68
N VAL A 160 -9.83 13.35 -7.75
CA VAL A 160 -10.67 12.75 -8.80
C VAL A 160 -9.83 11.75 -9.62
N MET A 161 -8.64 12.15 -10.02
CA MET A 161 -7.72 11.29 -10.76
C MET A 161 -7.28 10.09 -9.92
N ARG A 162 -7.02 10.29 -8.63
CA ARG A 162 -6.70 9.21 -7.70
C ARG A 162 -7.82 8.17 -7.65
N GLN A 163 -9.07 8.60 -7.51
CA GLN A 163 -10.23 7.70 -7.50
C GLN A 163 -10.42 6.99 -8.84
N THR A 164 -10.17 7.68 -9.95
CA THR A 164 -10.22 7.06 -11.29
C THR A 164 -9.18 5.96 -11.45
N VAL A 165 -7.95 6.19 -11.00
CA VAL A 165 -6.87 5.17 -11.03
C VAL A 165 -7.23 3.97 -10.14
N LYS A 166 -7.77 4.20 -8.93
CA LYS A 166 -8.27 3.13 -8.06
C LYS A 166 -9.33 2.28 -8.74
N SER A 167 -10.29 2.91 -9.42
CA SER A 167 -11.34 2.21 -10.18
C SER A 167 -10.77 1.40 -11.35
N LEU A 168 -9.74 1.90 -12.04
CA LEU A 168 -9.06 1.16 -13.10
C LEU A 168 -8.34 -0.08 -12.55
N PHE A 169 -7.69 0.03 -11.39
CA PHE A 169 -7.06 -1.13 -10.74
C PHE A 169 -8.11 -2.17 -10.32
N ALA A 170 -9.20 -1.75 -9.68
CA ALA A 170 -10.28 -2.65 -9.28
C ALA A 170 -10.86 -3.43 -10.47
N ASN A 171 -11.14 -2.76 -11.58
CA ASN A 171 -11.61 -3.41 -12.80
C ASN A 171 -10.59 -4.44 -13.32
N ASP A 172 -9.31 -4.10 -13.36
CA ASP A 172 -8.27 -5.00 -13.87
C ASP A 172 -8.00 -6.19 -12.92
N ILE A 173 -8.20 -6.01 -11.62
CA ILE A 173 -8.16 -7.12 -10.65
C ILE A 173 -9.28 -8.10 -10.95
N GLU A 174 -10.51 -7.61 -11.15
CA GLU A 174 -11.68 -8.44 -11.42
C GLU A 174 -11.58 -9.11 -12.80
N GLU A 175 -11.22 -8.37 -13.86
CA GLU A 175 -11.23 -8.86 -15.23
C GLU A 175 -10.06 -9.79 -15.59
N ARG A 176 -8.87 -9.53 -15.05
CA ARG A 176 -7.63 -10.24 -15.45
C ARG A 176 -6.69 -10.63 -14.33
N ASN A 177 -7.18 -10.57 -13.09
CA ASN A 177 -6.40 -10.96 -11.89
C ASN A 177 -5.08 -10.16 -11.74
N LEU A 178 -5.12 -8.86 -12.07
CA LEU A 178 -3.99 -7.96 -11.85
C LEU A 178 -3.62 -7.94 -10.37
N THR A 179 -2.33 -7.89 -10.09
CA THR A 179 -1.79 -7.77 -8.73
C THR A 179 -1.02 -6.44 -8.58
N PRO A 180 -1.67 -5.36 -8.12
CA PRO A 180 -0.98 -4.11 -7.82
C PRO A 180 -0.20 -4.21 -6.51
N VAL A 181 1.07 -3.75 -6.53
CA VAL A 181 1.92 -3.58 -5.33
C VAL A 181 2.26 -2.11 -5.22
N ILE A 182 1.68 -1.42 -4.25
CA ILE A 182 1.68 0.04 -4.17
C ILE A 182 2.48 0.50 -2.96
N ALA A 183 3.60 1.17 -3.18
CA ALA A 183 4.34 1.85 -2.11
C ALA A 183 3.83 3.28 -1.94
N SER A 184 3.54 3.65 -0.71
CA SER A 184 3.18 5.02 -0.32
C SER A 184 3.66 5.34 1.09
N HIS A 185 3.93 6.61 1.35
CA HIS A 185 4.12 7.14 2.70
C HIS A 185 2.80 7.67 3.30
N ASN A 186 1.73 7.71 2.52
CA ASN A 186 0.42 8.20 2.91
C ASN A 186 -0.59 7.04 3.07
N LEU A 187 -0.89 6.69 4.30
CA LEU A 187 -1.81 5.62 4.67
C LEU A 187 -3.21 5.78 4.06
N ARG A 188 -3.72 7.02 4.00
CA ARG A 188 -5.06 7.31 3.46
C ARG A 188 -5.20 6.97 1.98
N GLU A 189 -4.09 6.99 1.23
CA GLU A 189 -4.11 6.61 -0.19
C GLU A 189 -4.38 5.12 -0.39
N LEU A 190 -3.94 4.31 0.56
CA LEU A 190 -4.00 2.85 0.52
C LEU A 190 -5.24 2.27 1.19
N GLU A 191 -5.84 3.01 2.15
CA GLU A 191 -6.94 2.53 3.00
C GLU A 191 -8.16 2.01 2.24
N ASP A 192 -8.48 2.64 1.10
CA ASP A 192 -9.66 2.31 0.31
C ASP A 192 -9.38 1.33 -0.83
N ILE A 193 -8.15 0.86 -1.01
CA ILE A 193 -7.80 0.02 -2.16
C ILE A 193 -7.04 -1.25 -1.79
N CYS A 194 -6.30 -1.26 -0.67
CA CYS A 194 -5.47 -2.39 -0.30
C CYS A 194 -6.27 -3.48 0.43
N ASP A 195 -5.98 -4.72 0.08
CA ASP A 195 -6.45 -5.91 0.79
C ASP A 195 -5.45 -6.30 1.88
N HIS A 196 -4.17 -6.15 1.60
CA HIS A 196 -3.07 -6.51 2.48
C HIS A 196 -2.07 -5.37 2.57
N VAL A 197 -1.49 -5.18 3.76
CA VAL A 197 -0.54 -4.08 4.00
C VAL A 197 0.72 -4.58 4.71
N GLY A 198 1.86 -4.05 4.28
CA GLY A 198 3.15 -4.24 4.91
C GLY A 198 3.73 -2.91 5.39
N LEU A 199 4.20 -2.84 6.63
CA LEU A 199 4.87 -1.66 7.18
C LEU A 199 6.38 -1.85 7.19
N LEU A 200 7.08 -1.03 6.42
CA LEU A 200 8.54 -0.96 6.41
C LEU A 200 9.05 0.14 7.33
N HIS A 201 10.06 -0.20 8.12
CA HIS A 201 10.80 0.75 8.93
C HIS A 201 12.30 0.41 8.95
N LYS A 202 13.16 1.38 8.59
CA LYS A 202 14.63 1.21 8.57
C LYS A 202 15.11 -0.08 7.89
N GLY A 203 14.49 -0.42 6.78
CA GLY A 203 14.81 -1.61 5.99
C GLY A 203 14.10 -2.90 6.43
N GLY A 204 13.57 -2.98 7.65
CA GLY A 204 12.85 -4.15 8.15
C GLY A 204 11.34 -4.08 7.96
N MET A 205 10.69 -5.24 7.82
CA MET A 205 9.23 -5.37 7.80
C MET A 205 8.72 -5.52 9.22
N LEU A 206 8.07 -4.49 9.77
CA LEU A 206 7.53 -4.52 11.13
C LEU A 206 6.25 -5.35 11.23
N LEU A 207 5.41 -5.25 10.21
CA LEU A 207 4.20 -6.07 10.11
C LEU A 207 3.85 -6.30 8.64
N SER A 208 3.16 -7.41 8.38
CA SER A 208 2.52 -7.73 7.10
C SER A 208 1.23 -8.46 7.44
N LYS A 209 0.08 -7.83 7.19
CA LYS A 209 -1.23 -8.33 7.62
C LYS A 209 -2.32 -7.98 6.62
N ASP A 210 -3.35 -8.82 6.61
CA ASP A 210 -4.62 -8.52 5.96
C ASP A 210 -5.28 -7.30 6.62
N LEU A 211 -5.80 -6.39 5.80
CA LEU A 211 -6.36 -5.14 6.28
C LEU A 211 -7.70 -5.32 6.98
N ASP A 212 -8.53 -6.24 6.48
CA ASP A 212 -9.82 -6.53 7.08
C ASP A 212 -9.63 -7.24 8.43
N ASP A 213 -8.68 -8.17 8.53
CA ASP A 213 -8.32 -8.80 9.80
C ASP A 213 -7.86 -7.77 10.85
N MET A 214 -7.10 -6.76 10.41
CA MET A 214 -6.68 -5.68 11.30
C MET A 214 -7.88 -4.83 11.77
N LYS A 215 -8.78 -4.47 10.85
CA LYS A 215 -9.99 -3.68 11.16
C LYS A 215 -10.99 -4.44 12.04
N LEU A 216 -11.08 -5.76 11.88
CA LEU A 216 -11.98 -6.63 12.66
C LEU A 216 -11.50 -6.87 14.09
N ASN A 217 -10.22 -6.74 14.36
CA ASN A 217 -9.62 -7.11 15.64
C ASN A 217 -9.20 -5.91 16.50
N ILE A 218 -9.29 -4.67 16.01
CA ILE A 218 -8.97 -3.47 16.79
C ILE A 218 -10.13 -2.50 16.72
N HIS A 219 -10.59 -2.03 17.88
CA HIS A 219 -11.73 -1.15 17.99
C HIS A 219 -11.42 0.07 18.83
N LYS A 220 -11.97 1.23 18.43
CA LYS A 220 -11.98 2.45 19.22
C LYS A 220 -13.35 2.60 19.87
N ILE A 221 -13.34 2.81 21.17
CA ILE A 221 -14.55 2.90 21.96
C ILE A 221 -14.55 4.24 22.68
N GLN A 222 -15.66 4.93 22.61
CA GLN A 222 -15.95 6.06 23.51
C GLN A 222 -17.03 5.63 24.48
N CYS A 223 -16.76 5.79 25.78
CA CYS A 223 -17.72 5.46 26.81
C CYS A 223 -17.63 6.42 28.00
N VAL A 224 -18.75 6.54 28.71
CA VAL A 224 -18.82 7.18 30.02
C VAL A 224 -19.28 6.10 30.99
N LEU A 225 -18.41 5.72 31.91
CA LEU A 225 -18.70 4.72 32.93
C LEU A 225 -19.39 5.34 34.14
N PRO A 226 -20.11 4.56 34.95
CA PRO A 226 -20.71 5.04 36.20
C PRO A 226 -19.65 5.59 37.16
N ALA A 227 -20.07 6.47 38.05
CA ALA A 227 -19.18 7.07 39.06
C ALA A 227 -18.47 5.97 39.90
N GLY A 228 -17.15 6.08 39.99
CA GLY A 228 -16.32 5.13 40.71
C GLY A 228 -15.77 3.96 39.90
N VAL A 229 -16.14 3.86 38.62
CA VAL A 229 -15.59 2.86 37.69
C VAL A 229 -14.64 3.55 36.71
N GLY A 230 -13.40 3.05 36.63
CA GLY A 230 -12.38 3.55 35.71
C GLY A 230 -11.97 2.52 34.68
N SER A 231 -11.07 2.88 33.76
CA SER A 231 -10.54 1.95 32.75
C SER A 231 -9.78 0.76 33.38
N SER A 232 -9.19 0.93 34.55
CA SER A 232 -8.49 -0.12 35.30
C SER A 232 -9.42 -1.22 35.84
N ASP A 233 -10.70 -0.93 35.95
CA ASP A 233 -11.70 -1.87 36.48
C ASP A 233 -12.30 -2.75 35.39
N LEU A 234 -12.04 -2.42 34.13
CA LEU A 234 -12.52 -3.18 32.96
C LEU A 234 -11.71 -4.48 32.80
N GLN A 235 -12.23 -5.56 33.34
CA GLN A 235 -11.63 -6.89 33.24
C GLN A 235 -12.09 -7.62 31.97
N GLY A 236 -11.20 -8.42 31.38
CA GLY A 236 -11.50 -9.23 30.21
C GLY A 236 -11.45 -8.48 28.86
N ILE A 237 -10.97 -7.23 28.84
CA ILE A 237 -10.75 -6.46 27.62
C ILE A 237 -9.25 -6.21 27.48
N ASP A 238 -8.69 -6.53 26.33
CA ASP A 238 -7.30 -6.20 25.98
C ASP A 238 -7.21 -4.72 25.56
N ILE A 239 -6.90 -3.84 26.50
CA ILE A 239 -6.83 -2.39 26.29
C ILE A 239 -5.42 -2.03 25.84
N ILE A 240 -5.28 -1.62 24.58
CA ILE A 240 -4.01 -1.15 23.99
C ILE A 240 -3.72 0.28 24.44
N LYS A 241 -4.74 1.15 24.44
CA LYS A 241 -4.59 2.58 24.74
C LYS A 241 -5.81 3.13 25.48
N THR A 242 -5.57 4.03 26.43
CA THR A 242 -6.61 4.75 27.16
C THR A 242 -6.35 6.25 27.05
N GLU A 243 -7.35 7.01 26.67
CA GLU A 243 -7.39 8.47 26.74
C GLU A 243 -8.62 8.90 27.54
N GLN A 244 -8.47 9.89 28.42
CA GLN A 244 -9.57 10.41 29.22
C GLN A 244 -9.69 11.92 29.07
N ARG A 245 -10.91 12.39 28.80
CA ARG A 245 -11.26 13.82 28.78
C ARG A 245 -12.51 14.05 29.63
N GLY A 246 -12.30 14.54 30.85
CA GLY A 246 -13.39 14.63 31.83
C GLY A 246 -13.92 13.25 32.19
N SER A 247 -15.22 13.00 31.98
CA SER A 247 -15.87 11.72 32.19
C SER A 247 -15.84 10.80 30.94
N LEU A 248 -15.44 11.32 29.77
CA LEU A 248 -15.37 10.54 28.54
C LEU A 248 -14.05 9.76 28.49
N LEU A 249 -14.16 8.44 28.44
CA LEU A 249 -13.06 7.51 28.15
C LEU A 249 -13.05 7.17 26.67
N THR A 250 -11.89 7.26 26.05
CA THR A 250 -11.63 6.74 24.70
C THR A 250 -10.62 5.59 24.85
N LEU A 251 -11.05 4.38 24.50
CA LEU A 251 -10.28 3.16 24.61
C LEU A 251 -9.96 2.64 23.21
N THR A 252 -8.72 2.24 22.96
CA THR A 252 -8.37 1.38 21.82
C THR A 252 -8.18 -0.03 22.37
N VAL A 253 -8.94 -0.98 21.86
CA VAL A 253 -9.00 -2.34 22.42
C VAL A 253 -8.84 -3.39 21.32
N ARG A 254 -8.26 -4.53 21.69
CA ARG A 254 -8.13 -5.69 20.81
C ARG A 254 -9.13 -6.77 21.21
N GLY A 255 -9.74 -7.41 20.22
CA GLY A 255 -10.67 -8.53 20.38
C GLY A 255 -11.87 -8.44 19.46
N LYS A 256 -12.75 -9.42 19.53
CA LYS A 256 -13.97 -9.45 18.73
C LYS A 256 -15.00 -8.43 19.22
N ARG A 257 -15.63 -7.75 18.27
CA ARG A 257 -16.59 -6.68 18.54
C ARG A 257 -17.69 -7.09 19.51
N GLU A 258 -18.29 -8.27 19.31
CA GLU A 258 -19.40 -8.77 20.11
C GLU A 258 -19.01 -9.08 21.55
N GLU A 259 -17.80 -9.64 21.75
CA GLU A 259 -17.25 -9.95 23.08
C GLU A 259 -17.00 -8.66 23.87
N ILE A 260 -16.33 -7.69 23.24
CA ILE A 260 -16.02 -6.39 23.84
C ILE A 260 -17.31 -5.66 24.21
N GLN A 261 -18.31 -5.65 23.31
CA GLN A 261 -19.59 -5.01 23.56
C GLN A 261 -20.32 -5.65 24.73
N THR A 262 -20.32 -6.97 24.83
CA THR A 262 -20.96 -7.71 25.92
C THR A 262 -20.29 -7.37 27.26
N ILE A 263 -18.97 -7.38 27.32
CA ILE A 263 -18.24 -7.06 28.55
C ILE A 263 -18.52 -5.61 28.98
N LEU A 264 -18.44 -4.65 28.08
CA LEU A 264 -18.68 -3.23 28.41
C LEU A 264 -20.11 -2.96 28.88
N GLN A 265 -21.11 -3.59 28.27
CA GLN A 265 -22.50 -3.47 28.67
C GLN A 265 -22.75 -3.98 30.10
N ALA A 266 -22.00 -4.95 30.58
CA ALA A 266 -22.07 -5.44 31.96
C ALA A 266 -21.70 -4.39 33.01
N TYR A 267 -20.91 -3.38 32.62
CA TYR A 267 -20.57 -2.24 33.48
C TYR A 267 -21.62 -1.10 33.46
N HIS A 268 -22.73 -1.26 32.71
CA HIS A 268 -23.82 -0.30 32.60
C HIS A 268 -23.37 1.13 32.25
N PRO A 269 -22.61 1.33 31.15
CA PRO A 269 -22.13 2.65 30.79
C PRO A 269 -23.27 3.63 30.57
N VAL A 270 -23.10 4.89 30.99
CA VAL A 270 -24.03 5.99 30.73
C VAL A 270 -24.08 6.34 29.24
N PHE A 271 -22.94 6.18 28.59
CA PHE A 271 -22.76 6.35 27.15
C PHE A 271 -21.77 5.30 26.65
N PHE A 272 -22.03 4.76 25.43
CA PHE A 272 -21.16 3.81 24.77
C PHE A 272 -21.32 3.91 23.26
N GLU A 273 -20.22 4.07 22.56
CA GLU A 273 -20.15 4.05 21.10
C GLU A 273 -18.87 3.39 20.62
N MET A 274 -18.97 2.55 19.59
CA MET A 274 -17.81 2.00 18.88
C MET A 274 -17.59 2.80 17.59
N ILE A 275 -16.42 3.42 17.47
CA ILE A 275 -16.03 4.28 16.35
C ILE A 275 -15.09 3.50 15.43
N PRO A 276 -15.27 3.54 14.11
CA PRO A 276 -14.31 2.98 13.17
C PRO A 276 -12.93 3.63 13.37
N LEU A 277 -11.88 2.80 13.36
CA LEU A 277 -10.50 3.26 13.34
C LEU A 277 -10.06 3.52 11.89
N SER A 278 -9.34 4.61 11.69
CA SER A 278 -8.57 4.80 10.46
C SER A 278 -7.40 3.82 10.39
N LEU A 279 -6.92 3.54 9.19
CA LEU A 279 -5.72 2.72 9.00
C LEU A 279 -4.52 3.28 9.78
N GLU A 280 -4.39 4.60 9.84
CA GLU A 280 -3.35 5.29 10.61
C GLU A 280 -3.43 4.98 12.12
N GLU A 281 -4.63 5.02 12.71
CA GLU A 281 -4.83 4.68 14.12
C GLU A 281 -4.55 3.20 14.41
N ILE A 282 -4.94 2.30 13.49
CA ILE A 282 -4.64 0.87 13.59
C ILE A 282 -3.13 0.64 13.56
N PHE A 283 -2.42 1.27 12.62
CA PHE A 283 -0.97 1.15 12.52
C PHE A 283 -0.24 1.67 13.75
N ILE A 284 -0.65 2.83 14.26
CA ILE A 284 -0.10 3.39 15.51
C ILE A 284 -0.27 2.37 16.64
N SER A 285 -1.47 1.80 16.78
CA SER A 285 -1.78 0.83 17.84
C SER A 285 -0.95 -0.47 17.72
N GLU A 286 -0.82 -1.03 16.52
CA GLU A 286 -0.07 -2.27 16.29
C GLU A 286 1.44 -2.10 16.53
N THR A 287 1.97 -0.93 16.20
CA THR A 287 3.39 -0.67 16.34
C THR A 287 3.79 -0.20 17.74
N GLU A 288 2.91 0.47 18.48
CA GLU A 288 3.10 0.74 19.91
C GLU A 288 3.23 -0.57 20.70
N VAL A 289 2.41 -1.59 20.35
CA VAL A 289 2.51 -2.94 20.92
C VAL A 289 3.86 -3.61 20.57
N ALA A 290 4.39 -3.37 19.37
CA ALA A 290 5.71 -3.86 18.97
C ALA A 290 6.89 -3.07 19.58
N GLY A 291 6.62 -2.09 20.46
CA GLY A 291 7.64 -1.28 21.13
C GLY A 291 8.19 -0.12 20.31
N TYR A 292 7.55 0.25 19.21
CA TYR A 292 7.95 1.37 18.35
C TYR A 292 7.05 2.58 18.58
N ASP A 293 7.65 3.73 18.94
CA ASP A 293 6.95 5.02 19.03
C ASP A 293 6.80 5.64 17.63
N ILE A 294 5.72 5.25 16.94
CA ILE A 294 5.43 5.73 15.59
C ILE A 294 5.22 7.24 15.52
N LYS A 295 4.77 7.90 16.57
CA LYS A 295 4.62 9.37 16.57
C LYS A 295 5.94 10.06 16.27
N LYS A 296 7.08 9.47 16.68
CA LYS A 296 8.42 9.94 16.30
C LYS A 296 8.84 9.49 14.88
N LEU A 297 8.08 8.64 14.22
CA LEU A 297 8.45 8.02 12.93
C LEU A 297 7.66 8.59 11.75
N ILE A 298 6.45 9.12 11.99
CA ILE A 298 5.54 9.61 10.95
C ILE A 298 5.41 11.15 11.00
N PHE A 299 5.70 11.78 12.14
CA PHE A 299 5.68 13.21 12.38
C PHE A 299 7.04 13.68 12.89
#